data_c8366f250f57ed0cd8a552d5e047c1d9
#
_entry.id   c8366f250f57ed0cd8a552d5e047c1d9
#
_cell.length_a   1.000
_cell.length_b   1.000
_cell.length_c   1.000
_cell.angle_alpha   90.00
_cell.angle_beta   90.00
_cell.angle_gamma   90.00
#
_symmetry.space_group_name_H-M   'P 1'
#
loop_
_entity.id
_entity.type
_entity.pdbx_description
1 polymer ?
#
loop_
_entity_poly.entity_id
_entity_poly.type
_entity_poly.pdbx_seq_one_letter_code
_entity_poly.pdbx_strand_id
1 'polypeptide(L)'
;MLDIQNLSVTFNAGSIDEKNVLHNLNLHVETGEFICIIGSNGAGKSTILNTIAGSIIPDKGKIILDDTDITYVKEYQRASYIGRLFQDPLKGTAPNMTIEENLALACLSAKEKKSPFSWITSKERELFKEQLKMLDMGLEDRMHTLVGNLSGGQRQALTLLMATIVPPKLLLLDEHTAALDPKAAAKIMKLTQEIVQKHHITCLMVTHQMQQALEVGDRTIMMNDGHIVIDIKGEQRENMSVYDLMERFHANTGSNLADDRILLAK
;
A
#
# COMPACT_ATOMS: atom_id res chain seq x y z
N MET A 1 5.43 -1.25 16.38
CA MET A 1 4.39 -0.52 15.66
C MET A 1 3.33 -1.48 15.09
N LEU A 2 3.61 -2.34 14.12
CA LEU A 2 2.68 -3.37 13.67
C LEU A 2 3.21 -4.76 14.01
N ASP A 3 2.40 -5.56 14.71
CA ASP A 3 2.68 -6.96 15.02
C ASP A 3 1.58 -7.86 14.47
N ILE A 4 1.96 -8.79 13.62
CA ILE A 4 1.10 -9.84 13.10
C ILE A 4 1.54 -11.16 13.72
N GLN A 5 0.62 -11.85 14.40
CA GLN A 5 0.90 -13.05 15.17
C GLN A 5 0.04 -14.22 14.69
N ASN A 6 0.67 -15.27 14.15
CA ASN A 6 0.05 -16.54 13.74
C ASN A 6 -1.16 -16.34 12.82
N LEU A 7 -1.09 -15.37 11.89
CA LEU A 7 -2.19 -14.99 11.02
C LEU A 7 -2.48 -16.08 9.99
N SER A 8 -3.73 -16.54 9.94
CA SER A 8 -4.19 -17.51 8.95
C SER A 8 -5.47 -17.03 8.28
N VAL A 9 -5.56 -17.21 6.97
CA VAL A 9 -6.71 -16.82 6.15
C VAL A 9 -7.04 -17.91 5.15
N THR A 10 -8.29 -18.39 5.18
CA THR A 10 -8.84 -19.38 4.27
C THR A 10 -10.02 -18.79 3.50
N PHE A 11 -9.98 -18.87 2.18
CA PHE A 11 -11.12 -18.49 1.34
C PHE A 11 -12.02 -19.70 1.11
N ASN A 12 -13.32 -19.48 1.02
CA ASN A 12 -14.33 -20.49 0.72
C ASN A 12 -14.29 -21.70 1.67
N ALA A 13 -14.03 -21.48 2.95
CA ALA A 13 -13.92 -22.55 3.96
C ALA A 13 -15.15 -23.48 3.92
N GLY A 14 -14.87 -24.80 3.89
CA GLY A 14 -15.90 -25.85 3.83
C GLY A 14 -16.49 -26.10 2.44
N SER A 15 -15.98 -25.46 1.38
CA SER A 15 -16.40 -25.70 -0.02
C SER A 15 -15.34 -26.49 -0.79
N ILE A 16 -15.70 -26.93 -2.02
CA ILE A 16 -14.78 -27.62 -2.94
C ILE A 16 -13.61 -26.69 -3.34
N ASP A 17 -13.86 -25.38 -3.36
CA ASP A 17 -12.88 -24.34 -3.72
C ASP A 17 -12.18 -23.74 -2.47
N GLU A 18 -12.14 -24.48 -1.38
CA GLU A 18 -11.43 -24.03 -0.18
C GLU A 18 -9.94 -23.83 -0.48
N LYS A 19 -9.47 -22.62 -0.16
CA LYS A 19 -8.08 -22.26 -0.36
C LYS A 19 -7.53 -21.56 0.88
N ASN A 20 -6.61 -22.21 1.56
CA ASN A 20 -5.84 -21.57 2.60
C ASN A 20 -4.76 -20.69 1.94
N VAL A 21 -4.73 -19.40 2.24
CA VAL A 21 -3.92 -18.39 1.54
C VAL A 21 -2.84 -17.79 2.44
N LEU A 22 -3.05 -17.72 3.76
CA LEU A 22 -2.03 -17.34 4.73
C LEU A 22 -1.94 -18.40 5.82
N HIS A 23 -0.71 -18.82 6.13
CA HIS A 23 -0.42 -19.94 7.02
C HIS A 23 0.42 -19.51 8.23
N ASN A 24 -0.21 -19.29 9.39
CA ASN A 24 0.48 -18.93 10.64
C ASN A 24 1.55 -17.83 10.44
N LEU A 25 1.23 -16.83 9.62
CA LEU A 25 2.15 -15.76 9.25
C LEU A 25 2.45 -14.88 10.45
N ASN A 26 3.74 -14.63 10.68
CA ASN A 26 4.22 -13.72 11.71
C ASN A 26 5.03 -12.62 11.04
N LEU A 27 4.79 -11.37 11.39
CA LEU A 27 5.52 -10.22 10.87
C LEU A 27 5.52 -9.10 11.92
N HIS A 28 6.72 -8.64 12.26
CA HIS A 28 6.93 -7.43 13.05
C HIS A 28 7.43 -6.31 12.15
N VAL A 29 6.86 -5.10 12.32
CA VAL A 29 7.21 -3.89 11.55
C VAL A 29 7.51 -2.77 12.54
N GLU A 30 8.67 -2.16 12.41
CA GLU A 30 9.08 -1.02 13.23
C GLU A 30 8.37 0.28 12.79
N THR A 31 8.33 1.25 13.69
CA THR A 31 7.80 2.58 13.35
C THR A 31 8.70 3.27 12.32
N GLY A 32 8.09 3.78 11.25
CA GLY A 32 8.80 4.45 10.15
C GLY A 32 9.52 3.52 9.19
N GLU A 33 9.43 2.19 9.37
CA GLU A 33 10.03 1.21 8.45
C GLU A 33 9.25 1.17 7.13
N PHE A 34 9.95 1.17 6.01
CA PHE A 34 9.38 0.99 4.69
C PHE A 34 9.72 -0.41 4.17
N ILE A 35 8.74 -1.30 4.15
CA ILE A 35 8.89 -2.69 3.72
C ILE A 35 8.34 -2.89 2.32
N CYS A 36 9.13 -3.50 1.44
CA CYS A 36 8.70 -3.99 0.15
C CYS A 36 8.38 -5.49 0.21
N ILE A 37 7.17 -5.86 -0.20
CA ILE A 37 6.67 -7.24 -0.22
C ILE A 37 6.60 -7.71 -1.67
N ILE A 38 7.34 -8.76 -2.00
CA ILE A 38 7.37 -9.40 -3.31
C ILE A 38 6.97 -10.87 -3.22
N GLY A 39 6.81 -11.54 -4.34
CA GLY A 39 6.47 -12.97 -4.42
C GLY A 39 5.61 -13.29 -5.62
N SER A 40 5.41 -14.56 -5.89
CA SER A 40 4.61 -15.07 -7.00
C SER A 40 3.13 -14.65 -6.92
N ASN A 41 2.42 -14.80 -8.04
CA ASN A 41 0.97 -14.63 -8.06
C ASN A 41 0.31 -15.69 -7.16
N GLY A 42 -0.62 -15.23 -6.30
CA GLY A 42 -1.26 -16.11 -5.33
C GLY A 42 -0.46 -16.38 -4.05
N ALA A 43 0.74 -15.80 -3.88
CA ALA A 43 1.56 -15.95 -2.66
C ALA A 43 0.95 -15.35 -1.38
N GLY A 44 -0.19 -14.63 -1.46
CA GLY A 44 -0.86 -14.03 -0.32
C GLY A 44 -0.55 -12.54 -0.10
N LYS A 45 0.20 -11.88 -0.99
CA LYS A 45 0.62 -10.47 -0.84
C LYS A 45 -0.54 -9.49 -0.64
N SER A 46 -1.51 -9.46 -1.55
CA SER A 46 -2.69 -8.58 -1.40
C SER A 46 -3.61 -9.07 -0.27
N THR A 47 -3.60 -10.36 0.06
CA THR A 47 -4.38 -10.89 1.19
C THR A 47 -3.87 -10.35 2.52
N ILE A 48 -2.55 -10.29 2.74
CA ILE A 48 -2.00 -9.72 3.98
C ILE A 48 -2.37 -8.23 4.08
N LEU A 49 -2.24 -7.43 2.99
CA LEU A 49 -2.64 -6.02 3.00
C LEU A 49 -4.14 -5.85 3.28
N ASN A 50 -4.98 -6.67 2.64
CA ASN A 50 -6.44 -6.65 2.85
C ASN A 50 -6.82 -7.01 4.29
N THR A 51 -6.09 -7.96 4.90
CA THR A 51 -6.35 -8.38 6.29
C THR A 51 -5.91 -7.30 7.28
N ILE A 52 -4.78 -6.63 7.04
CA ILE A 52 -4.34 -5.47 7.84
C ILE A 52 -5.32 -4.31 7.70
N ALA A 53 -5.80 -4.04 6.48
CA ALA A 53 -6.80 -2.99 6.24
C ALA A 53 -8.18 -3.29 6.86
N GLY A 54 -8.49 -4.57 7.14
CA GLY A 54 -9.78 -5.01 7.69
C GLY A 54 -10.84 -5.34 6.67
N SER A 55 -10.49 -5.40 5.39
CA SER A 55 -11.38 -5.87 4.31
C SER A 55 -11.54 -7.40 4.35
N ILE A 56 -10.55 -8.10 4.93
CA ILE A 56 -10.59 -9.55 5.18
C ILE A 56 -10.41 -9.76 6.68
N ILE A 57 -11.26 -10.58 7.27
CA ILE A 57 -11.15 -11.00 8.67
C ILE A 57 -10.37 -12.31 8.70
N PRO A 58 -9.30 -12.44 9.50
CA PRO A 58 -8.54 -13.68 9.58
C PRO A 58 -9.31 -14.76 10.34
N ASP A 59 -9.03 -16.04 10.01
CA ASP A 59 -9.58 -17.19 10.73
C ASP A 59 -8.89 -17.38 12.09
N LYS A 60 -7.58 -17.08 12.14
CA LYS A 60 -6.75 -17.21 13.34
C LYS A 60 -5.70 -16.12 13.37
N GLY A 61 -5.15 -15.90 14.55
CA GLY A 61 -4.06 -14.97 14.80
C GLY A 61 -4.54 -13.61 15.28
N LYS A 62 -3.59 -12.67 15.36
CA LYS A 62 -3.83 -11.30 15.81
C LYS A 62 -3.09 -10.28 14.97
N ILE A 63 -3.65 -9.09 14.89
CA ILE A 63 -3.04 -7.91 14.28
C ILE A 63 -3.05 -6.81 15.34
N ILE A 64 -1.88 -6.39 15.77
CA ILE A 64 -1.70 -5.37 16.79
C ILE A 64 -1.03 -4.16 16.15
N LEU A 65 -1.63 -2.98 16.29
CA LEU A 65 -1.09 -1.72 15.80
C LEU A 65 -0.97 -0.74 16.97
N ASP A 66 0.25 -0.29 17.27
CA ASP A 66 0.55 0.55 18.44
C ASP A 66 -0.11 0.02 19.72
N ASP A 67 0.19 -1.22 20.07
CA ASP A 67 -0.32 -1.92 21.26
C ASP A 67 -1.85 -2.13 21.29
N THR A 68 -2.54 -1.76 20.23
CA THR A 68 -3.99 -1.95 20.09
C THR A 68 -4.31 -3.15 19.20
N ASP A 69 -5.06 -4.11 19.69
CA ASP A 69 -5.55 -5.24 18.88
C ASP A 69 -6.64 -4.74 17.93
N ILE A 70 -6.33 -4.76 16.63
CA ILE A 70 -7.22 -4.34 15.55
C ILE A 70 -7.81 -5.51 14.76
N THR A 71 -7.59 -6.76 15.17
CA THR A 71 -7.93 -7.97 14.42
C THR A 71 -9.36 -7.97 13.88
N TYR A 72 -10.31 -7.55 14.71
CA TYR A 72 -11.74 -7.52 14.35
C TYR A 72 -12.32 -6.11 14.23
N VAL A 73 -11.46 -5.07 14.23
CA VAL A 73 -11.88 -3.70 14.00
C VAL A 73 -12.29 -3.54 12.52
N LYS A 74 -13.43 -2.94 12.26
CA LYS A 74 -13.97 -2.78 10.90
C LYS A 74 -13.11 -1.86 10.04
N GLU A 75 -13.02 -2.11 8.73
CA GLU A 75 -12.22 -1.37 7.76
C GLU A 75 -12.41 0.15 7.87
N TYR A 76 -13.65 0.64 7.92
CA TYR A 76 -13.93 2.08 8.01
C TYR A 76 -13.39 2.74 9.28
N GLN A 77 -13.26 1.99 10.38
CA GLN A 77 -12.66 2.48 11.63
C GLN A 77 -11.13 2.52 11.52
N ARG A 78 -10.52 1.54 10.81
CA ARG A 78 -9.07 1.53 10.55
C ARG A 78 -8.66 2.64 9.58
N ALA A 79 -9.53 3.09 8.69
CA ALA A 79 -9.27 4.14 7.72
C ALA A 79 -8.87 5.50 8.36
N SER A 80 -9.11 5.70 9.65
CA SER A 80 -8.66 6.90 10.35
C SER A 80 -7.16 6.93 10.66
N TYR A 81 -6.47 5.77 10.62
CA TYR A 81 -5.04 5.63 10.92
C TYR A 81 -4.27 4.73 9.94
N ILE A 82 -4.96 4.05 9.03
CA ILE A 82 -4.36 3.27 7.94
C ILE A 82 -4.73 3.93 6.60
N GLY A 83 -3.72 4.45 5.91
CA GLY A 83 -3.85 4.91 4.52
C GLY A 83 -3.73 3.73 3.57
N ARG A 84 -4.45 3.78 2.43
CA ARG A 84 -4.41 2.69 1.46
C ARG A 84 -4.44 3.21 0.03
N LEU A 85 -3.54 2.68 -0.82
CA LEU A 85 -3.60 2.81 -2.26
C LEU A 85 -3.87 1.45 -2.90
N PHE A 86 -4.75 1.45 -3.86
CA PHE A 86 -5.13 0.26 -4.65
C PHE A 86 -4.37 0.24 -5.98
N GLN A 87 -4.26 -0.94 -6.57
CA GLN A 87 -3.74 -1.11 -7.92
C GLN A 87 -4.56 -0.29 -8.94
N ASP A 88 -5.88 -0.28 -8.81
CA ASP A 88 -6.78 0.56 -9.58
C ASP A 88 -7.06 1.87 -8.82
N PRO A 89 -6.57 3.03 -9.31
CA PRO A 89 -6.75 4.31 -8.64
C PRO A 89 -8.20 4.79 -8.59
N LEU A 90 -9.12 4.20 -9.37
CA LEU A 90 -10.55 4.48 -9.29
C LEU A 90 -11.15 4.04 -7.96
N LYS A 91 -10.64 2.96 -7.37
CA LYS A 91 -11.14 2.44 -6.08
C LYS A 91 -10.86 3.36 -4.90
N GLY A 92 -9.88 4.23 -5.01
CA GLY A 92 -9.52 5.20 -3.97
C GLY A 92 -10.14 6.58 -4.14
N THR A 93 -10.99 6.80 -5.17
CA THR A 93 -11.53 8.12 -5.52
C THR A 93 -13.03 8.08 -5.82
N ALA A 94 -13.66 9.25 -5.75
CA ALA A 94 -15.02 9.48 -6.26
C ALA A 94 -14.91 10.17 -7.65
N PRO A 95 -14.96 9.43 -8.76
CA PRO A 95 -14.65 9.96 -10.10
C PRO A 95 -15.61 11.02 -10.59
N ASN A 96 -16.85 11.03 -10.08
CA ASN A 96 -17.88 12.02 -10.40
C ASN A 96 -17.83 13.29 -9.51
N MET A 97 -16.87 13.36 -8.61
CA MET A 97 -16.60 14.53 -7.78
C MET A 97 -15.34 15.24 -8.26
N THR A 98 -15.21 16.52 -7.92
CA THR A 98 -14.04 17.34 -8.24
C THR A 98 -12.82 16.94 -7.40
N ILE A 99 -11.65 17.43 -7.78
CA ILE A 99 -10.40 17.23 -7.02
C ILE A 99 -10.56 17.76 -5.59
N GLU A 100 -11.06 19.00 -5.42
CA GLU A 100 -11.24 19.60 -4.09
C GLU A 100 -12.25 18.84 -3.22
N GLU A 101 -13.32 18.30 -3.81
CA GLU A 101 -14.30 17.49 -3.08
C GLU A 101 -13.70 16.14 -2.64
N ASN A 102 -12.90 15.49 -3.48
CA ASN A 102 -12.17 14.28 -3.10
C ASN A 102 -11.19 14.53 -1.95
N LEU A 103 -10.43 15.63 -1.99
CA LEU A 103 -9.52 16.01 -0.90
C LEU A 103 -10.29 16.34 0.40
N ALA A 104 -11.44 17.00 0.29
CA ALA A 104 -12.29 17.25 1.44
C ALA A 104 -12.80 15.97 2.08
N LEU A 105 -13.22 14.98 1.27
CA LEU A 105 -13.62 13.66 1.78
C LEU A 105 -12.46 12.95 2.51
N ALA A 106 -11.24 12.98 1.95
CA ALA A 106 -10.07 12.41 2.59
C ALA A 106 -9.78 13.05 3.97
N CYS A 107 -9.94 14.38 4.08
CA CYS A 107 -9.79 15.08 5.35
C CYS A 107 -10.89 14.75 6.37
N LEU A 108 -12.10 14.42 5.93
CA LEU A 108 -13.21 14.02 6.83
C LEU A 108 -12.93 12.69 7.52
N SER A 109 -12.35 11.73 6.81
CA SER A 109 -12.02 10.41 7.35
C SER A 109 -11.05 10.48 8.52
N ALA A 110 -10.22 11.52 8.58
CA ALA A 110 -9.20 11.71 9.61
C ALA A 110 -9.66 12.59 10.79
N LYS A 111 -10.79 13.27 10.69
CA LYS A 111 -11.28 14.21 11.73
C LYS A 111 -12.62 13.74 12.28
N GLU A 112 -12.65 13.35 13.54
CA GLU A 112 -13.82 12.82 14.25
C GLU A 112 -15.07 13.73 14.27
N LYS A 113 -15.02 14.99 13.77
CA LYS A 113 -16.07 15.99 14.06
C LYS A 113 -16.40 16.97 12.94
N LYS A 114 -16.30 16.63 11.65
CA LYS A 114 -16.87 17.49 10.61
C LYS A 114 -18.13 16.87 10.02
N SER A 115 -19.19 17.69 9.91
CA SER A 115 -20.39 17.32 9.14
C SER A 115 -20.01 17.15 7.68
N PRO A 116 -20.46 16.08 7.00
CA PRO A 116 -20.25 15.91 5.55
C PRO A 116 -20.89 17.02 4.70
N PHE A 117 -21.72 17.85 5.31
CA PHE A 117 -22.35 19.01 4.68
C PHE A 117 -21.63 20.33 4.96
N SER A 118 -20.44 20.33 5.59
CA SER A 118 -19.67 21.55 5.76
C SER A 118 -19.03 21.95 4.42
N TRP A 119 -19.27 23.17 3.98
CA TRP A 119 -18.63 23.73 2.78
C TRP A 119 -17.13 23.79 2.96
N ILE A 120 -16.39 23.55 1.86
CA ILE A 120 -14.94 23.72 1.81
C ILE A 120 -14.63 25.20 2.05
N THR A 121 -13.93 25.51 3.12
CA THR A 121 -13.56 26.87 3.47
C THR A 121 -12.45 27.39 2.55
N SER A 122 -12.31 28.72 2.42
CA SER A 122 -11.21 29.32 1.65
C SER A 122 -9.84 28.90 2.17
N LYS A 123 -9.70 28.70 3.48
CA LYS A 123 -8.46 28.21 4.11
C LYS A 123 -8.15 26.76 3.73
N GLU A 124 -9.15 25.89 3.68
CA GLU A 124 -8.97 24.51 3.24
C GLU A 124 -8.63 24.44 1.76
N ARG A 125 -9.25 25.27 0.93
CA ARG A 125 -8.94 25.37 -0.51
C ARG A 125 -7.50 25.81 -0.76
N GLU A 126 -6.99 26.78 -0.01
CA GLU A 126 -5.60 27.22 -0.11
C GLU A 126 -4.64 26.09 0.31
N LEU A 127 -4.94 25.39 1.40
CA LEU A 127 -4.18 24.22 1.84
C LEU A 127 -4.15 23.13 0.75
N PHE A 128 -5.30 22.82 0.16
CA PHE A 128 -5.37 21.83 -0.93
C PHE A 128 -4.53 22.26 -2.13
N LYS A 129 -4.57 23.53 -2.48
CA LYS A 129 -3.75 24.10 -3.57
C LYS A 129 -2.26 23.94 -3.33
N GLU A 130 -1.79 24.21 -2.11
CA GLU A 130 -0.39 24.05 -1.71
C GLU A 130 0.02 22.56 -1.76
N GLN A 131 -0.81 21.65 -1.26
CA GLN A 131 -0.54 20.22 -1.29
C GLN A 131 -0.51 19.68 -2.73
N LEU A 132 -1.42 20.12 -3.60
CA LEU A 132 -1.43 19.74 -5.01
C LEU A 132 -0.19 20.21 -5.78
N LYS A 133 0.36 21.38 -5.45
CA LYS A 133 1.61 21.88 -6.05
C LYS A 133 2.78 20.93 -5.81
N MET A 134 2.84 20.26 -4.67
CA MET A 134 3.91 19.29 -4.37
C MET A 134 3.91 18.10 -5.32
N LEU A 135 2.76 17.78 -5.94
CA LEU A 135 2.66 16.70 -6.92
C LEU A 135 3.31 17.06 -8.27
N ASP A 136 3.50 18.38 -8.54
CA ASP A 136 4.07 18.90 -9.78
C ASP A 136 3.37 18.30 -11.03
N MET A 137 2.03 18.35 -11.06
CA MET A 137 1.19 17.80 -12.13
C MET A 137 0.15 18.79 -12.67
N GLY A 138 0.19 20.07 -12.25
CA GLY A 138 -0.73 21.12 -12.67
C GLY A 138 -2.16 20.90 -12.15
N LEU A 139 -2.33 20.16 -11.05
CA LEU A 139 -3.64 19.91 -10.45
C LEU A 139 -4.13 21.06 -9.58
N GLU A 140 -3.23 21.88 -9.07
CA GLU A 140 -3.50 23.05 -8.25
C GLU A 140 -4.34 24.12 -8.95
N ASP A 141 -4.26 24.18 -10.28
CA ASP A 141 -5.04 25.12 -11.10
C ASP A 141 -6.35 24.48 -11.65
N ARG A 142 -6.56 23.20 -11.36
CA ARG A 142 -7.67 22.41 -11.88
C ARG A 142 -8.55 21.78 -10.80
N MET A 143 -8.62 22.37 -9.62
CA MET A 143 -9.31 21.81 -8.45
C MET A 143 -10.80 21.50 -8.67
N HIS A 144 -11.45 22.22 -9.59
CA HIS A 144 -12.85 21.98 -9.98
C HIS A 144 -13.03 20.95 -11.11
N THR A 145 -11.92 20.34 -11.58
CA THR A 145 -12.00 19.24 -12.58
C THR A 145 -12.49 17.96 -11.91
N LEU A 146 -13.40 17.23 -12.56
CA LEU A 146 -13.84 15.91 -12.12
C LEU A 146 -12.66 14.93 -12.15
N VAL A 147 -12.51 14.13 -11.09
CA VAL A 147 -11.41 13.16 -10.97
C VAL A 147 -11.44 12.11 -12.07
N GLY A 148 -12.62 11.75 -12.57
CA GLY A 148 -12.79 10.87 -13.71
C GLY A 148 -12.10 11.35 -15.01
N ASN A 149 -11.85 12.66 -15.16
CA ASN A 149 -11.20 13.27 -16.32
C ASN A 149 -9.68 13.38 -16.20
N LEU A 150 -9.10 12.90 -15.10
CA LEU A 150 -7.64 12.90 -14.88
C LEU A 150 -6.99 11.73 -15.62
N SER A 151 -5.72 11.92 -16.03
CA SER A 151 -4.90 10.80 -16.51
C SER A 151 -4.65 9.79 -15.39
N GLY A 152 -4.26 8.56 -15.74
CA GLY A 152 -3.93 7.52 -14.74
C GLY A 152 -2.90 7.99 -13.71
N GLY A 153 -1.79 8.59 -14.17
CA GLY A 153 -0.75 9.12 -13.29
C GLY A 153 -1.23 10.28 -12.40
N GLN A 154 -2.02 11.22 -12.95
CA GLN A 154 -2.59 12.31 -12.18
C GLN A 154 -3.56 11.80 -11.09
N ARG A 155 -4.38 10.82 -11.44
CA ARG A 155 -5.31 10.20 -10.49
C ARG A 155 -4.57 9.44 -9.40
N GLN A 156 -3.51 8.72 -9.77
CA GLN A 156 -2.69 8.01 -8.78
C GLN A 156 -1.98 8.97 -7.82
N ALA A 157 -1.43 10.07 -8.32
CA ALA A 157 -0.83 11.12 -7.48
C ALA A 157 -1.86 11.73 -6.52
N LEU A 158 -3.07 12.02 -7.02
CA LEU A 158 -4.17 12.49 -6.18
C LEU A 158 -4.54 11.47 -5.10
N THR A 159 -4.65 10.19 -5.46
CA THR A 159 -4.97 9.12 -4.50
C THR A 159 -3.89 8.99 -3.42
N LEU A 160 -2.61 9.11 -3.80
CA LEU A 160 -1.49 9.15 -2.86
C LEU A 160 -1.62 10.34 -1.91
N LEU A 161 -1.89 11.54 -2.43
CA LEU A 161 -2.12 12.72 -1.61
C LEU A 161 -3.31 12.54 -0.68
N MET A 162 -4.43 12.01 -1.16
CA MET A 162 -5.62 11.74 -0.34
C MET A 162 -5.33 10.79 0.83
N ALA A 163 -4.52 9.74 0.58
CA ALA A 163 -4.15 8.78 1.61
C ALA A 163 -3.14 9.34 2.64
N THR A 164 -2.49 10.46 2.34
CA THR A 164 -1.38 11.02 3.13
C THR A 164 -1.56 12.49 3.54
N ILE A 165 -2.63 13.15 3.08
CA ILE A 165 -2.93 14.57 3.43
C ILE A 165 -3.08 14.77 4.94
N VAL A 166 -3.59 13.77 5.62
CA VAL A 166 -3.46 13.56 7.06
C VAL A 166 -2.57 12.34 7.22
N PRO A 167 -1.31 12.49 7.68
CA PRO A 167 -0.37 11.38 7.71
C PRO A 167 -0.92 10.18 8.50
N PRO A 168 -1.09 9.01 7.87
CA PRO A 168 -1.53 7.82 8.57
C PRO A 168 -0.40 7.21 9.40
N LYS A 169 -0.72 6.37 10.37
CA LYS A 169 0.27 5.57 11.10
C LYS A 169 0.90 4.51 10.21
N LEU A 170 0.09 3.92 9.33
CA LEU A 170 0.49 2.86 8.41
C LEU A 170 -0.06 3.16 7.00
N LEU A 171 0.79 3.07 5.99
CA LEU A 171 0.42 3.22 4.58
C LEU A 171 0.55 1.85 3.89
N LEU A 172 -0.53 1.41 3.25
CA LEU A 172 -0.60 0.17 2.49
C LEU A 172 -0.67 0.47 0.99
N LEU A 173 0.31 0.00 0.23
CA LEU A 173 0.46 0.23 -1.20
C LEU A 173 0.38 -1.11 -1.95
N ASP A 174 -0.71 -1.35 -2.68
CA ASP A 174 -0.91 -2.59 -3.43
C ASP A 174 -0.66 -2.32 -4.92
N GLU A 175 0.57 -2.61 -5.40
CA GLU A 175 0.99 -2.47 -6.81
C GLU A 175 0.61 -1.13 -7.44
N HIS A 176 0.67 -0.07 -6.66
CA HIS A 176 0.09 1.24 -6.97
C HIS A 176 0.69 1.95 -8.20
N THR A 177 1.75 1.41 -8.81
CA THR A 177 2.36 1.95 -10.04
C THR A 177 2.22 1.02 -11.25
N ALA A 178 1.66 -0.19 -11.08
CA ALA A 178 1.65 -1.21 -12.12
C ALA A 178 0.84 -0.86 -13.38
N ALA A 179 -0.22 -0.06 -13.21
CA ALA A 179 -1.11 0.35 -14.32
C ALA A 179 -0.66 1.64 -15.03
N LEU A 180 0.53 2.18 -14.69
CA LEU A 180 1.03 3.46 -15.21
C LEU A 180 2.09 3.24 -16.27
N ASP A 181 2.25 4.23 -17.17
CA ASP A 181 3.42 4.29 -18.03
C ASP A 181 4.71 4.47 -17.22
N PRO A 182 5.88 4.05 -17.73
CA PRO A 182 7.13 4.04 -16.95
C PRO A 182 7.51 5.41 -16.37
N LYS A 183 7.26 6.50 -17.09
CA LYS A 183 7.59 7.86 -16.63
C LYS A 183 6.69 8.29 -15.47
N ALA A 184 5.38 8.03 -15.58
CA ALA A 184 4.43 8.30 -14.51
C ALA A 184 4.72 7.41 -13.29
N ALA A 185 5.00 6.11 -13.49
CA ALA A 185 5.34 5.18 -12.42
C ALA A 185 6.58 5.64 -11.62
N ALA A 186 7.65 6.04 -12.30
CA ALA A 186 8.85 6.57 -11.65
C ALA A 186 8.56 7.86 -10.85
N LYS A 187 7.74 8.76 -11.39
CA LYS A 187 7.34 9.99 -10.69
C LYS A 187 6.52 9.69 -9.43
N ILE A 188 5.52 8.79 -9.54
CA ILE A 188 4.69 8.40 -8.38
C ILE A 188 5.54 7.70 -7.32
N MET A 189 6.48 6.83 -7.71
CA MET A 189 7.35 6.16 -6.75
C MET A 189 8.23 7.16 -6.00
N LYS A 190 8.82 8.13 -6.69
CA LYS A 190 9.61 9.21 -6.07
C LYS A 190 8.77 10.01 -5.08
N LEU A 191 7.55 10.44 -5.47
CA LEU A 191 6.62 11.15 -4.59
C LEU A 191 6.26 10.30 -3.36
N THR A 192 6.04 8.99 -3.55
CA THR A 192 5.75 8.07 -2.43
C THR A 192 6.90 8.05 -1.42
N GLN A 193 8.15 7.90 -1.89
CA GLN A 193 9.33 7.90 -1.02
C GLN A 193 9.49 9.24 -0.28
N GLU A 194 9.35 10.36 -0.99
CA GLU A 194 9.46 11.71 -0.40
C GLU A 194 8.40 11.94 0.69
N ILE A 195 7.15 11.54 0.46
CA ILE A 195 6.05 11.69 1.42
C ILE A 195 6.26 10.79 2.64
N VAL A 196 6.58 9.50 2.42
CA VAL A 196 6.82 8.53 3.49
C VAL A 196 7.97 8.99 4.38
N GLN A 197 9.10 9.41 3.79
CA GLN A 197 10.26 9.90 4.50
C GLN A 197 9.98 11.19 5.27
N LYS A 198 9.35 12.17 4.61
CA LYS A 198 9.02 13.48 5.21
C LYS A 198 8.15 13.35 6.46
N HIS A 199 7.20 12.44 6.46
CA HIS A 199 6.23 12.27 7.54
C HIS A 199 6.53 11.08 8.45
N HIS A 200 7.65 10.36 8.25
CA HIS A 200 8.02 9.14 8.99
C HIS A 200 6.89 8.10 9.03
N ILE A 201 6.20 7.92 7.89
CA ILE A 201 5.07 6.98 7.80
C ILE A 201 5.63 5.56 7.71
N THR A 202 5.08 4.64 8.50
CA THR A 202 5.35 3.20 8.31
C THR A 202 4.66 2.73 7.04
N CYS A 203 5.36 2.03 6.15
CA CYS A 203 4.84 1.68 4.83
C CYS A 203 5.03 0.20 4.51
N LEU A 204 3.96 -0.45 4.04
CA LEU A 204 4.01 -1.77 3.41
C LEU A 204 3.63 -1.63 1.94
N MET A 205 4.56 -1.93 1.05
CA MET A 205 4.36 -1.85 -0.40
C MET A 205 4.47 -3.22 -1.05
N VAL A 206 3.43 -3.64 -1.73
CA VAL A 206 3.47 -4.81 -2.62
C VAL A 206 3.91 -4.38 -4.01
N THR A 207 4.88 -5.09 -4.57
CA THR A 207 5.33 -4.93 -5.95
C THR A 207 5.73 -6.29 -6.54
N HIS A 208 5.70 -6.43 -7.86
CA HIS A 208 6.27 -7.58 -8.56
C HIS A 208 7.62 -7.27 -9.20
N GLN A 209 8.12 -6.07 -9.07
CA GLN A 209 9.43 -5.71 -9.60
C GLN A 209 10.50 -5.93 -8.52
N MET A 210 11.30 -6.99 -8.66
CA MET A 210 12.36 -7.32 -7.70
C MET A 210 13.40 -6.20 -7.58
N GLN A 211 13.78 -5.59 -8.70
CA GLN A 211 14.71 -4.47 -8.71
C GLN A 211 14.18 -3.32 -7.85
N GLN A 212 12.91 -2.94 -8.06
CA GLN A 212 12.25 -1.89 -7.27
C GLN A 212 12.22 -2.24 -5.77
N ALA A 213 11.94 -3.50 -5.43
CA ALA A 213 11.90 -3.95 -4.04
C ALA A 213 13.27 -3.90 -3.35
N LEU A 214 14.37 -3.99 -4.10
CA LEU A 214 15.73 -3.82 -3.58
C LEU A 214 16.18 -2.36 -3.52
N GLU A 215 15.62 -1.48 -4.36
CA GLU A 215 16.00 -0.06 -4.40
C GLU A 215 15.16 0.80 -3.45
N VAL A 216 13.89 0.42 -3.22
CA VAL A 216 12.93 1.21 -2.44
C VAL A 216 12.75 0.63 -1.04
N GLY A 217 12.72 1.50 -0.03
CA GLY A 217 12.49 1.14 1.37
C GLY A 217 13.70 0.54 2.07
N ASP A 218 13.47 0.04 3.28
CA ASP A 218 14.50 -0.38 4.24
C ASP A 218 14.61 -1.90 4.35
N ARG A 219 13.54 -2.62 4.01
CA ARG A 219 13.42 -4.07 4.17
C ARG A 219 12.67 -4.69 3.01
N THR A 220 13.10 -5.86 2.57
CA THR A 220 12.46 -6.63 1.51
C THR A 220 12.02 -7.98 2.04
N ILE A 221 10.73 -8.27 1.89
CA ILE A 221 10.12 -9.55 2.27
C ILE A 221 9.67 -10.26 1.00
N MET A 222 9.97 -11.55 0.90
CA MET A 222 9.47 -12.38 -0.18
C MET A 222 8.50 -13.43 0.35
N MET A 223 7.32 -13.47 -0.25
CA MET A 223 6.27 -14.42 0.10
C MET A 223 6.14 -15.52 -0.94
N ASN A 224 5.87 -16.72 -0.47
CA ASN A 224 5.50 -17.85 -1.30
C ASN A 224 4.49 -18.73 -0.55
N ASP A 225 3.42 -19.12 -1.21
CA ASP A 225 2.40 -20.05 -0.68
C ASP A 225 1.93 -19.69 0.74
N GLY A 226 1.62 -18.40 0.96
CA GLY A 226 1.11 -17.91 2.23
C GLY A 226 2.14 -17.79 3.36
N HIS A 227 3.43 -17.99 3.08
CA HIS A 227 4.52 -17.89 4.03
C HIS A 227 5.52 -16.80 3.64
N ILE A 228 6.21 -16.22 4.61
CA ILE A 228 7.39 -15.41 4.39
C ILE A 228 8.58 -16.37 4.24
N VAL A 229 9.22 -16.37 3.07
CA VAL A 229 10.34 -17.27 2.75
C VAL A 229 11.69 -16.55 2.75
N ILE A 230 11.69 -15.22 2.55
CA ILE A 230 12.88 -14.37 2.65
C ILE A 230 12.48 -13.10 3.39
N ASP A 231 13.35 -12.65 4.27
CA ASP A 231 13.22 -11.41 5.03
C ASP A 231 14.62 -10.80 5.20
N ILE A 232 14.88 -9.67 4.55
CA ILE A 232 16.21 -9.06 4.46
C ILE A 232 16.15 -7.56 4.71
N LYS A 233 17.11 -7.06 5.50
CA LYS A 233 17.27 -5.64 5.82
C LYS A 233 18.75 -5.26 6.00
N GLY A 234 19.05 -3.96 5.98
CA GLY A 234 20.39 -3.41 6.20
C GLY A 234 21.41 -3.94 5.19
N GLU A 235 22.63 -4.19 5.63
CA GLU A 235 23.76 -4.61 4.77
C GLU A 235 23.47 -5.84 3.90
N GLN A 236 22.67 -6.78 4.39
CA GLN A 236 22.26 -7.96 3.60
C GLN A 236 21.44 -7.58 2.37
N ARG A 237 20.61 -6.53 2.49
CA ARG A 237 19.76 -6.03 1.41
C ARG A 237 20.56 -5.13 0.46
N GLU A 238 21.39 -4.23 0.99
CA GLU A 238 22.17 -3.26 0.21
C GLU A 238 23.12 -3.92 -0.79
N ASN A 239 23.69 -5.07 -0.41
CA ASN A 239 24.64 -5.82 -1.24
C ASN A 239 23.97 -6.92 -2.09
N MET A 240 22.63 -7.00 -2.09
CA MET A 240 21.88 -8.06 -2.77
C MET A 240 21.50 -7.66 -4.18
N SER A 241 21.84 -8.49 -5.16
CA SER A 241 21.32 -8.36 -6.53
C SER A 241 19.99 -9.13 -6.68
N VAL A 242 19.26 -8.85 -7.77
CA VAL A 242 18.08 -9.64 -8.15
C VAL A 242 18.42 -11.11 -8.33
N TYR A 243 19.61 -11.41 -8.86
CA TYR A 243 20.08 -12.77 -9.03
C TYR A 243 20.24 -13.50 -7.68
N ASP A 244 20.90 -12.87 -6.69
CA ASP A 244 21.08 -13.44 -5.35
C ASP A 244 19.73 -13.68 -4.65
N LEU A 245 18.77 -12.77 -4.85
CA LEU A 245 17.43 -12.90 -4.32
C LEU A 245 16.70 -14.11 -4.92
N MET A 246 16.85 -14.33 -6.23
CA MET A 246 16.33 -15.51 -6.94
C MET A 246 16.97 -16.79 -6.46
N GLU A 247 18.30 -16.85 -6.32
CA GLU A 247 19.00 -18.02 -5.79
C GLU A 247 18.52 -18.40 -4.38
N ARG A 248 18.39 -17.40 -3.49
CA ARG A 248 17.85 -17.63 -2.14
C ARG A 248 16.42 -18.14 -2.17
N PHE A 249 15.60 -17.62 -3.08
CA PHE A 249 14.23 -18.12 -3.23
C PHE A 249 14.21 -19.60 -3.64
N HIS A 250 15.03 -19.99 -4.64
CA HIS A 250 15.17 -21.38 -5.06
C HIS A 250 15.63 -22.30 -3.92
N ALA A 251 16.64 -21.84 -3.17
CA ALA A 251 17.16 -22.60 -2.05
C ALA A 251 16.11 -22.84 -0.96
N ASN A 252 15.23 -21.86 -0.70
CA ASN A 252 14.25 -21.94 0.36
C ASN A 252 12.94 -22.66 -0.04
N THR A 253 12.58 -22.66 -1.33
CA THR A 253 11.29 -23.18 -1.80
C THR A 253 11.41 -24.45 -2.66
N GLY A 254 12.58 -24.72 -3.21
CA GLY A 254 12.80 -25.80 -4.19
C GLY A 254 12.08 -25.59 -5.52
N SER A 255 11.43 -24.43 -5.73
CA SER A 255 10.66 -24.09 -6.91
C SER A 255 11.39 -23.10 -7.81
N ASN A 256 11.24 -23.25 -9.13
CA ASN A 256 11.76 -22.30 -10.11
C ASN A 256 10.77 -21.16 -10.32
N LEU A 257 11.19 -19.92 -10.08
CA LEU A 257 10.45 -18.71 -10.48
C LEU A 257 10.41 -18.52 -12.02
N ALA A 258 10.97 -19.47 -12.79
CA ALA A 258 11.15 -19.36 -14.25
C ALA A 258 9.83 -19.22 -15.05
N ASP A 259 8.68 -19.57 -14.49
CA ASP A 259 7.39 -19.42 -15.15
C ASP A 259 6.71 -18.05 -14.92
N ASP A 260 7.19 -17.23 -13.99
CA ASP A 260 6.66 -15.89 -13.77
C ASP A 260 7.43 -14.85 -14.62
N ARG A 261 6.99 -14.63 -15.87
CA ARG A 261 7.48 -13.57 -16.78
C ARG A 261 7.48 -12.17 -16.14
N ILE A 262 6.84 -12.01 -15.01
CA ILE A 262 6.68 -10.80 -14.21
C ILE A 262 8.00 -10.41 -13.49
N LEU A 263 8.87 -11.37 -13.21
CA LEU A 263 10.10 -11.13 -12.44
C LEU A 263 11.27 -10.66 -13.32
N LEU A 264 11.14 -10.79 -14.65
CA LEU A 264 12.18 -10.44 -15.64
C LEU A 264 11.84 -9.20 -16.47
N ALA A 265 10.76 -8.47 -16.17
CA ALA A 265 10.46 -7.22 -16.86
C ALA A 265 11.55 -6.18 -16.54
N LYS A 266 12.39 -5.91 -17.56
CA LYS A 266 13.38 -4.83 -17.59
C LYS A 266 12.69 -3.47 -17.60
#